data_022a99030fa29aeb111cd89d33cb5dbe
#
_entry.id   022a99030fa29aeb111cd89d33cb5dbe
#
_cell.length_a   1.000
_cell.length_b   1.000
_cell.length_c   1.000
_cell.angle_alpha   90.00
_cell.angle_beta   90.00
_cell.angle_gamma   90.00
#
_symmetry.space_group_name_H-M   'P 1'
#
loop_
_entity.id
_entity.type
_entity.pdbx_description
1 polymer ?
#
loop_
_entity_poly.entity_id
_entity_poly.type
_entity_poly.pdbx_seq_one_letter_code
_entity_poly.pdbx_strand_id
1 'polypeptide(L)'
;MKSTAHAVVIGGGVVGASVLYHLAKIGWTDTLLIEKSELTSGSTWHAAGGMHTFNGEANISKLQKYTIDLYREIEALSEQSCGLHPNGGLMLAATQGELDSLKLICSRARYLGMETEMITLDEAVELNPLIDRKHFIGALWRADGGHCDPSGTTHAYVKAARKLGASVERFTRVLELKQRTDGSWDVVTDKGTVHAEHVVNCAGLWAREVGQLAGIEL
;
A
#
# COMPACT_ATOMS: atom_id res chain seq x y z
N MET A 1 -12.23 11.62 -21.33
CA MET A 1 -11.58 10.31 -21.06
C MET A 1 -10.79 9.88 -22.29
N LYS A 2 -9.62 9.23 -22.12
CA LYS A 2 -8.85 8.65 -23.25
C LYS A 2 -9.67 7.53 -23.91
N SER A 3 -9.50 7.34 -25.22
CA SER A 3 -10.08 6.20 -25.96
C SER A 3 -9.17 4.99 -26.02
N THR A 4 -7.88 5.16 -25.76
CA THR A 4 -6.85 4.11 -25.76
C THR A 4 -5.92 4.27 -24.57
N ALA A 5 -5.36 3.16 -24.09
CA ALA A 5 -4.30 3.12 -23.10
C ALA A 5 -3.48 1.83 -23.25
N HIS A 6 -2.19 1.86 -22.93
CA HIS A 6 -1.37 0.66 -22.86
C HIS A 6 -1.84 -0.24 -21.70
N ALA A 7 -2.15 0.36 -20.54
CA ALA A 7 -2.74 -0.37 -19.43
C ALA A 7 -3.85 0.44 -18.73
N VAL A 8 -4.93 -0.25 -18.34
CA VAL A 8 -5.98 0.28 -17.49
C VAL A 8 -5.91 -0.37 -16.11
N VAL A 9 -5.85 0.45 -15.07
CA VAL A 9 -5.90 0.03 -13.67
C VAL A 9 -7.29 0.35 -13.12
N ILE A 10 -8.02 -0.65 -12.63
CA ILE A 10 -9.38 -0.50 -12.10
C ILE A 10 -9.32 -0.45 -10.57
N GLY A 11 -9.67 0.70 -10.00
CA GLY A 11 -9.72 0.94 -8.56
C GLY A 11 -8.72 1.99 -8.08
N GLY A 12 -9.23 3.04 -7.42
CA GLY A 12 -8.47 4.21 -6.92
C GLY A 12 -8.09 4.14 -5.45
N GLY A 13 -7.97 2.92 -4.89
CA GLY A 13 -7.37 2.69 -3.58
C GLY A 13 -5.84 2.70 -3.64
N VAL A 14 -5.18 2.52 -2.47
CA VAL A 14 -3.71 2.54 -2.37
C VAL A 14 -3.03 1.53 -3.30
N VAL A 15 -3.63 0.34 -3.49
CA VAL A 15 -3.06 -0.70 -4.37
C VAL A 15 -3.08 -0.23 -5.83
N GLY A 16 -4.22 0.25 -6.33
CA GLY A 16 -4.31 0.75 -7.72
C GLY A 16 -3.44 1.97 -7.96
N ALA A 17 -3.38 2.90 -7.01
CA ALA A 17 -2.49 4.07 -7.08
C ALA A 17 -1.01 3.67 -7.11
N SER A 18 -0.61 2.68 -6.29
CA SER A 18 0.73 2.11 -6.30
C SER A 18 1.06 1.42 -7.63
N VAL A 19 0.13 0.60 -8.17
CA VAL A 19 0.31 -0.04 -9.48
C VAL A 19 0.49 1.01 -10.58
N LEU A 20 -0.38 2.02 -10.61
CA LEU A 20 -0.28 3.12 -11.58
C LEU A 20 1.09 3.81 -11.54
N TYR A 21 1.55 4.13 -10.32
CA TYR A 21 2.86 4.75 -10.13
C TYR A 21 4.00 3.86 -10.62
N HIS A 22 4.00 2.57 -10.24
CA HIS A 22 5.09 1.68 -10.61
C HIS A 22 5.12 1.37 -12.11
N LEU A 23 3.97 1.27 -12.77
CA LEU A 23 3.89 1.16 -14.23
C LEU A 23 4.50 2.41 -14.90
N ALA A 24 4.12 3.60 -14.44
CA ALA A 24 4.70 4.84 -14.94
C ALA A 24 6.22 4.95 -14.66
N LYS A 25 6.66 4.53 -13.47
CA LYS A 25 8.08 4.52 -13.06
C LYS A 25 8.96 3.62 -13.96
N ILE A 26 8.42 2.50 -14.45
CA ILE A 26 9.14 1.60 -15.37
C ILE A 26 8.96 1.98 -16.86
N GLY A 27 8.33 3.13 -17.15
CA GLY A 27 8.20 3.66 -18.50
C GLY A 27 6.86 3.42 -19.20
N TRP A 28 5.89 2.77 -18.55
CA TRP A 28 4.53 2.61 -19.08
C TRP A 28 3.71 3.89 -18.79
N THR A 29 4.02 4.96 -19.49
CA THR A 29 3.43 6.27 -19.24
C THR A 29 2.01 6.43 -19.79
N ASP A 30 1.65 5.65 -20.84
CA ASP A 30 0.29 5.62 -21.38
C ASP A 30 -0.61 4.67 -20.56
N THR A 31 -0.72 4.96 -19.26
CA THR A 31 -1.58 4.22 -18.34
C THR A 31 -2.75 5.08 -17.86
N LEU A 32 -3.88 4.41 -17.56
CA LEU A 32 -5.10 5.04 -17.08
C LEU A 32 -5.62 4.30 -15.84
N LEU A 33 -5.79 5.01 -14.73
CA LEU A 33 -6.54 4.51 -13.59
C LEU A 33 -8.00 4.98 -13.69
N ILE A 34 -8.93 4.04 -13.50
CA ILE A 34 -10.38 4.30 -13.46
C ILE A 34 -10.90 4.00 -12.06
N GLU A 35 -11.58 5.00 -11.45
CA GLU A 35 -12.21 4.89 -10.14
C GLU A 35 -13.68 5.31 -10.24
N LYS A 36 -14.56 4.47 -9.69
CA LYS A 36 -16.03 4.68 -9.73
C LYS A 36 -16.50 5.86 -8.87
N SER A 37 -15.68 6.26 -7.89
CA SER A 37 -16.01 7.29 -6.90
C SER A 37 -14.80 8.23 -6.71
N GLU A 38 -14.59 8.70 -5.48
CA GLU A 38 -13.35 9.41 -5.09
C GLU A 38 -12.21 8.41 -4.85
N LEU A 39 -10.98 8.87 -5.04
CA LEU A 39 -9.80 8.10 -4.62
C LEU A 39 -9.94 7.78 -3.13
N THR A 40 -9.47 6.63 -2.72
CA THR A 40 -9.46 6.13 -1.34
C THR A 40 -10.82 5.74 -0.75
N SER A 41 -11.93 6.01 -1.42
CA SER A 41 -13.30 5.83 -0.88
C SER A 41 -13.68 4.40 -0.48
N GLY A 42 -12.89 3.39 -0.89
CA GLY A 42 -13.03 2.01 -0.44
C GLY A 42 -12.36 1.76 0.92
N SER A 43 -11.61 0.65 1.04
CA SER A 43 -10.96 0.25 2.30
C SER A 43 -9.79 1.14 2.71
N THR A 44 -9.19 1.90 1.78
CA THR A 44 -7.95 2.63 2.01
C THR A 44 -8.06 3.66 3.13
N TRP A 45 -9.10 4.49 3.15
CA TRP A 45 -9.25 5.54 4.17
C TRP A 45 -9.57 5.01 5.57
N HIS A 46 -9.99 3.74 5.69
CA HIS A 46 -10.24 3.08 6.98
C HIS A 46 -8.99 2.48 7.61
N ALA A 47 -7.87 2.43 6.87
CA ALA A 47 -6.65 1.80 7.36
C ALA A 47 -5.99 2.64 8.45
N ALA A 48 -5.43 1.98 9.48
CA ALA A 48 -4.71 2.64 10.56
C ALA A 48 -3.38 3.26 10.13
N GLY A 49 -2.86 2.89 8.96
CA GLY A 49 -1.62 3.43 8.42
C GLY A 49 -0.34 2.97 9.12
N GLY A 50 -0.39 1.94 9.95
CA GLY A 50 0.78 1.43 10.64
C GLY A 50 1.86 0.91 9.69
N MET A 51 3.10 1.27 9.93
CA MET A 51 4.28 0.85 9.16
C MET A 51 5.19 -0.02 10.03
N HIS A 52 5.64 -1.14 9.49
CA HIS A 52 6.64 -1.99 10.13
C HIS A 52 7.40 -2.78 9.05
N THR A 53 8.68 -3.04 9.29
CA THR A 53 9.53 -3.75 8.32
C THR A 53 9.66 -5.23 8.62
N PHE A 54 9.53 -5.64 9.87
CA PHE A 54 9.68 -7.04 10.24
C PHE A 54 8.44 -7.85 9.88
N ASN A 55 8.69 -8.96 9.17
CA ASN A 55 7.73 -10.04 8.93
C ASN A 55 8.43 -11.38 9.12
N GLY A 56 7.68 -12.46 9.41
CA GLY A 56 8.22 -13.81 9.50
C GLY A 56 8.87 -14.29 8.19
N GLU A 57 8.40 -13.76 7.06
CA GLU A 57 8.91 -14.05 5.72
C GLU A 57 9.88 -12.95 5.25
N ALA A 58 11.12 -13.33 4.92
CA ALA A 58 12.18 -12.40 4.53
C ALA A 58 11.82 -11.54 3.29
N ASN A 59 11.11 -12.13 2.30
CA ASN A 59 10.72 -11.39 1.10
C ASN A 59 9.65 -10.33 1.41
N ILE A 60 8.72 -10.63 2.33
CA ILE A 60 7.73 -9.65 2.79
C ILE A 60 8.41 -8.52 3.56
N SER A 61 9.38 -8.83 4.42
CA SER A 61 10.17 -7.81 5.13
C SER A 61 10.90 -6.87 4.17
N LYS A 62 11.51 -7.41 3.09
CA LYS A 62 12.15 -6.60 2.04
C LYS A 62 11.15 -5.69 1.32
N LEU A 63 9.95 -6.21 1.01
CA LEU A 63 8.88 -5.43 0.38
C LEU A 63 8.38 -4.31 1.29
N GLN A 64 8.20 -4.59 2.58
CA GLN A 64 7.79 -3.59 3.56
C GLN A 64 8.84 -2.47 3.72
N LYS A 65 10.14 -2.84 3.82
CA LYS A 65 11.22 -1.86 3.85
C LYS A 65 11.25 -1.00 2.58
N TYR A 66 11.19 -1.61 1.40
CA TYR A 66 11.08 -0.90 0.13
C TYR A 66 9.92 0.10 0.15
N THR A 67 8.75 -0.33 0.65
CA THR A 67 7.55 0.51 0.69
C THR A 67 7.74 1.75 1.59
N ILE A 68 8.38 1.60 2.76
CA ILE A 68 8.63 2.72 3.67
C ILE A 68 9.63 3.72 3.06
N ASP A 69 10.70 3.21 2.45
CA ASP A 69 11.68 4.06 1.77
C ASP A 69 11.04 4.79 0.57
N LEU A 70 10.17 4.10 -0.18
CA LEU A 70 9.42 4.65 -1.31
C LEU A 70 8.49 5.79 -0.92
N TYR A 71 7.88 5.76 0.27
CA TYR A 71 6.99 6.86 0.70
C TYR A 71 7.72 8.20 0.76
N ARG A 72 8.99 8.22 1.17
CA ARG A 72 9.82 9.44 1.12
C ARG A 72 10.11 9.89 -0.32
N GLU A 73 10.37 8.92 -1.21
CA GLU A 73 10.58 9.20 -2.63
C GLU A 73 9.34 9.82 -3.28
N ILE A 74 8.16 9.25 -3.04
CA ILE A 74 6.92 9.77 -3.65
C ILE A 74 6.48 11.10 -3.04
N GLU A 75 6.73 11.37 -1.75
CA GLU A 75 6.52 12.71 -1.17
C GLU A 75 7.33 13.77 -1.92
N ALA A 76 8.63 13.51 -2.10
CA ALA A 76 9.52 14.44 -2.79
C ALA A 76 9.11 14.64 -4.26
N LEU A 77 8.78 13.56 -4.98
CA LEU A 77 8.36 13.62 -6.38
C LEU A 77 7.00 14.29 -6.55
N SER A 78 6.03 13.95 -5.71
CA SER A 78 4.63 14.40 -5.85
C SER A 78 4.37 15.78 -5.25
N GLU A 79 5.20 16.25 -4.33
CA GLU A 79 4.95 17.42 -3.47
C GLU A 79 3.63 17.25 -2.68
N GLN A 80 3.34 16.01 -2.29
CA GLN A 80 2.19 15.63 -1.49
C GLN A 80 2.65 14.83 -0.29
N SER A 81 2.30 15.29 0.92
CA SER A 81 2.65 14.55 2.12
C SER A 81 1.94 13.19 2.18
N CYS A 82 2.68 12.16 2.53
CA CYS A 82 2.18 10.85 2.94
C CYS A 82 1.81 10.82 4.43
N GLY A 83 1.98 11.93 5.16
CA GLY A 83 1.77 11.97 6.61
C GLY A 83 2.68 11.01 7.36
N LEU A 84 3.97 10.97 6.99
CA LEU A 84 4.94 10.06 7.58
C LEU A 84 5.33 10.49 8.99
N HIS A 85 5.12 9.60 9.95
CA HIS A 85 5.56 9.74 11.33
C HIS A 85 6.44 8.55 11.71
N PRO A 86 7.78 8.61 11.49
CA PRO A 86 8.70 7.52 11.78
C PRO A 86 9.07 7.51 13.27
N ASN A 87 8.08 7.33 14.12
CA ASN A 87 8.20 7.34 15.57
C ASN A 87 8.46 5.96 16.17
N GLY A 88 8.87 5.00 15.34
CA GLY A 88 9.18 3.65 15.76
C GLY A 88 7.96 2.79 16.07
N GLY A 89 8.20 1.63 16.66
CA GLY A 89 7.14 0.72 17.08
C GLY A 89 7.56 -0.09 18.32
N LEU A 90 6.63 -0.25 19.24
CA LEU A 90 6.79 -1.07 20.43
C LEU A 90 5.98 -2.36 20.32
N MET A 91 6.58 -3.48 20.75
CA MET A 91 5.87 -4.72 21.03
C MET A 91 6.09 -5.06 22.51
N LEU A 92 5.01 -5.34 23.22
CA LEU A 92 5.04 -5.61 24.66
C LEU A 92 4.76 -7.09 24.92
N ALA A 93 5.41 -7.66 25.93
CA ALA A 93 5.19 -9.02 26.39
C ALA A 93 4.58 -9.02 27.78
N ALA A 94 3.42 -9.65 27.96
CA ALA A 94 2.76 -9.82 29.24
C ALA A 94 3.13 -11.17 29.90
N THR A 95 3.57 -12.15 29.13
CA THR A 95 3.93 -13.51 29.59
C THR A 95 5.36 -13.88 29.19
N GLN A 96 5.93 -14.89 29.90
CA GLN A 96 7.25 -15.39 29.56
C GLN A 96 7.33 -15.94 28.12
N GLY A 97 6.29 -16.64 27.66
CA GLY A 97 6.24 -17.16 26.27
C GLY A 97 6.24 -16.05 25.22
N GLU A 98 5.53 -14.94 25.50
CA GLU A 98 5.57 -13.75 24.63
C GLU A 98 6.95 -13.10 24.65
N LEU A 99 7.58 -12.96 25.82
CA LEU A 99 8.93 -12.41 25.93
C LEU A 99 9.96 -13.24 25.16
N ASP A 100 9.88 -14.56 25.23
CA ASP A 100 10.78 -15.45 24.48
C ASP A 100 10.51 -15.34 22.95
N SER A 101 9.25 -15.17 22.57
CA SER A 101 8.87 -14.86 21.17
C SER A 101 9.46 -13.52 20.71
N LEU A 102 9.40 -12.46 21.53
CA LEU A 102 10.02 -11.17 21.19
C LEU A 102 11.56 -11.28 21.02
N LYS A 103 12.23 -12.06 21.87
CA LYS A 103 13.68 -12.32 21.70
C LYS A 103 14.01 -13.02 20.39
N LEU A 104 13.18 -14.00 19.99
CA LEU A 104 13.32 -14.68 18.69
C LEU A 104 13.09 -13.70 17.53
N ILE A 105 12.05 -12.87 17.61
CA ILE A 105 11.75 -11.81 16.64
C ILE A 105 12.93 -10.86 16.52
N CYS A 106 13.49 -10.39 17.64
CA CYS A 106 14.65 -9.51 17.67
C CYS A 106 15.86 -10.13 16.96
N SER A 107 16.17 -11.40 17.27
CA SER A 107 17.28 -12.11 16.65
C SER A 107 17.12 -12.28 15.14
N ARG A 108 15.91 -12.65 14.68
CA ARG A 108 15.60 -12.79 13.24
C ARG A 108 15.64 -11.46 12.51
N ALA A 109 15.09 -10.40 13.11
CA ALA A 109 15.09 -9.06 12.51
C ALA A 109 16.52 -8.53 12.34
N ARG A 110 17.38 -8.70 13.34
CA ARG A 110 18.82 -8.36 13.25
C ARG A 110 19.53 -9.16 12.17
N TYR A 111 19.25 -10.46 12.04
CA TYR A 111 19.80 -11.28 10.95
C TYR A 111 19.39 -10.77 9.57
N LEU A 112 18.19 -10.19 9.43
CA LEU A 112 17.69 -9.57 8.21
C LEU A 112 18.16 -8.11 8.01
N GLY A 113 19.04 -7.60 8.91
CA GLY A 113 19.59 -6.24 8.83
C GLY A 113 18.65 -5.13 9.31
N MET A 114 17.67 -5.47 10.16
CA MET A 114 16.72 -4.51 10.72
C MET A 114 17.16 -4.01 12.08
N GLU A 115 16.92 -2.73 12.37
CA GLU A 115 17.21 -2.10 13.65
C GLU A 115 16.11 -2.43 14.67
N THR A 116 16.38 -3.44 15.49
CA THR A 116 15.48 -3.87 16.56
C THR A 116 16.27 -4.11 17.85
N GLU A 117 15.64 -3.81 18.98
CA GLU A 117 16.27 -3.92 20.28
C GLU A 117 15.28 -4.39 21.36
N MET A 118 15.73 -5.32 22.22
CA MET A 118 15.02 -5.59 23.46
C MET A 118 15.33 -4.46 24.44
N ILE A 119 14.29 -3.79 24.93
CA ILE A 119 14.39 -2.66 25.85
C ILE A 119 13.73 -2.98 27.18
N THR A 120 14.06 -2.20 28.20
CA THR A 120 13.43 -2.26 29.51
C THR A 120 12.00 -1.70 29.47
N LEU A 121 11.19 -2.03 30.48
CA LEU A 121 9.85 -1.42 30.58
C LEU A 121 9.91 0.07 30.92
N ASP A 122 10.96 0.55 31.59
CA ASP A 122 11.13 1.97 31.88
C ASP A 122 11.38 2.75 30.59
N GLU A 123 12.27 2.28 29.74
CA GLU A 123 12.48 2.84 28.38
C GLU A 123 11.19 2.77 27.52
N ALA A 124 10.44 1.67 27.61
CA ALA A 124 9.16 1.56 26.89
C ALA A 124 8.12 2.60 27.35
N VAL A 125 8.05 2.88 28.66
CA VAL A 125 7.16 3.93 29.24
C VAL A 125 7.65 5.34 28.84
N GLU A 126 8.96 5.59 28.77
CA GLU A 126 9.50 6.86 28.27
C GLU A 126 9.08 7.10 26.80
N LEU A 127 9.11 6.05 25.97
CA LEU A 127 8.67 6.13 24.57
C LEU A 127 7.16 6.25 24.42
N ASN A 128 6.38 5.60 25.29
CA ASN A 128 4.92 5.68 25.32
C ASN A 128 4.39 5.71 26.76
N PRO A 129 4.11 6.91 27.32
CA PRO A 129 3.65 7.08 28.70
C PRO A 129 2.28 6.47 29.02
N LEU A 130 1.54 6.00 28.02
CA LEU A 130 0.25 5.32 28.23
C LEU A 130 0.39 3.84 28.64
N ILE A 131 1.62 3.30 28.65
CA ILE A 131 1.87 1.91 29.04
C ILE A 131 1.77 1.78 30.56
N ASP A 132 0.84 0.92 31.03
CA ASP A 132 0.79 0.50 32.42
C ASP A 132 1.75 -0.70 32.60
N ARG A 133 2.98 -0.40 33.05
CA ARG A 133 4.09 -1.37 33.17
C ARG A 133 3.76 -2.60 34.02
N LYS A 134 2.76 -2.52 34.93
CA LYS A 134 2.41 -3.66 35.80
C LYS A 134 1.84 -4.86 35.04
N HIS A 135 1.43 -4.67 33.81
CA HIS A 135 0.87 -5.72 32.94
C HIS A 135 1.90 -6.37 32.02
N PHE A 136 3.14 -5.90 32.02
CA PHE A 136 4.16 -6.36 31.08
C PHE A 136 5.46 -6.75 31.80
N ILE A 137 6.22 -7.64 31.16
CA ILE A 137 7.51 -8.13 31.67
C ILE A 137 8.67 -7.85 30.73
N GLY A 138 8.44 -7.29 29.55
CA GLY A 138 9.47 -6.90 28.59
C GLY A 138 8.91 -6.22 27.37
N ALA A 139 9.78 -5.58 26.60
CA ALA A 139 9.44 -4.86 25.39
C ALA A 139 10.50 -5.03 24.30
N LEU A 140 10.06 -4.95 23.04
CA LEU A 140 10.90 -4.85 21.85
C LEU A 140 10.64 -3.50 21.18
N TRP A 141 11.69 -2.78 20.89
CA TRP A 141 11.68 -1.55 20.12
C TRP A 141 12.13 -1.80 18.68
N ARG A 142 11.49 -1.11 17.74
CA ARG A 142 11.85 -1.09 16.32
C ARG A 142 11.94 0.35 15.85
N ALA A 143 13.14 0.79 15.45
CA ALA A 143 13.39 2.17 15.04
C ALA A 143 12.73 2.51 13.69
N ASP A 144 12.60 1.53 12.81
CA ASP A 144 12.07 1.67 11.44
C ASP A 144 10.53 1.55 11.33
N GLY A 145 9.83 1.53 12.46
CA GLY A 145 8.38 1.55 12.53
C GLY A 145 7.78 2.96 12.49
N GLY A 146 6.46 3.03 12.53
CA GLY A 146 5.73 4.30 12.57
C GLY A 146 4.36 4.21 11.93
N HIS A 147 3.86 5.35 11.45
CA HIS A 147 2.59 5.40 10.72
C HIS A 147 2.61 6.45 9.61
N CYS A 148 1.68 6.30 8.67
CA CYS A 148 1.43 7.25 7.59
C CYS A 148 -0.07 7.55 7.47
N ASP A 149 -0.43 8.58 6.71
CA ASP A 149 -1.81 8.80 6.28
C ASP A 149 -2.08 7.96 5.02
N PRO A 150 -2.97 6.94 5.08
CA PRO A 150 -3.30 6.11 3.93
C PRO A 150 -3.87 6.89 2.74
N SER A 151 -4.68 7.92 3.01
CA SER A 151 -5.26 8.77 1.97
C SER A 151 -4.20 9.69 1.36
N GLY A 152 -3.40 10.36 2.19
CA GLY A 152 -2.29 11.20 1.75
C GLY A 152 -1.29 10.40 0.89
N THR A 153 -0.91 9.20 1.33
CA THR A 153 -0.05 8.28 0.59
C THR A 153 -0.64 7.91 -0.78
N THR A 154 -1.94 7.61 -0.84
CA THR A 154 -2.61 7.29 -2.12
C THR A 154 -2.60 8.48 -3.06
N HIS A 155 -2.88 9.67 -2.57
CA HIS A 155 -2.81 10.90 -3.36
C HIS A 155 -1.38 11.21 -3.83
N ALA A 156 -0.37 10.94 -3.01
CA ALA A 156 1.03 11.10 -3.37
C ALA A 156 1.40 10.15 -4.54
N TYR A 157 1.03 8.86 -4.47
CA TYR A 157 1.21 7.93 -5.58
C TYR A 157 0.56 8.42 -6.87
N VAL A 158 -0.70 8.86 -6.81
CA VAL A 158 -1.43 9.35 -7.99
C VAL A 158 -0.78 10.61 -8.56
N LYS A 159 -0.37 11.57 -7.72
CA LYS A 159 0.32 12.78 -8.18
C LYS A 159 1.67 12.45 -8.82
N ALA A 160 2.44 11.57 -8.19
CA ALA A 160 3.73 11.11 -8.74
C ALA A 160 3.53 10.41 -10.09
N ALA A 161 2.56 9.50 -10.21
CA ALA A 161 2.23 8.83 -11.46
C ALA A 161 1.84 9.82 -12.57
N ARG A 162 1.04 10.85 -12.24
CA ARG A 162 0.67 11.91 -13.19
C ARG A 162 1.86 12.73 -13.66
N LYS A 163 2.79 13.06 -12.78
CA LYS A 163 4.04 13.73 -13.15
C LYS A 163 4.88 12.88 -14.12
N LEU A 164 4.75 11.56 -14.07
CA LEU A 164 5.37 10.61 -14.98
C LEU A 164 4.55 10.32 -16.26
N GLY A 165 3.38 10.95 -16.44
CA GLY A 165 2.56 10.85 -17.66
C GLY A 165 1.30 10.00 -17.56
N ALA A 166 1.06 9.30 -16.44
CA ALA A 166 -0.16 8.52 -16.23
C ALA A 166 -1.41 9.41 -16.09
N SER A 167 -2.59 8.83 -16.37
CA SER A 167 -3.89 9.50 -16.31
C SER A 167 -4.79 8.87 -15.26
N VAL A 168 -5.75 9.63 -14.74
CA VAL A 168 -6.73 9.16 -13.75
C VAL A 168 -8.10 9.74 -14.05
N GLU A 169 -9.08 8.86 -14.17
CA GLU A 169 -10.51 9.18 -14.32
C GLU A 169 -11.27 8.74 -13.08
N ARG A 170 -11.86 9.71 -12.38
CA ARG A 170 -12.73 9.48 -11.22
C ARG A 170 -14.19 9.55 -11.61
N PHE A 171 -15.06 9.06 -10.74
CA PHE A 171 -16.51 9.01 -10.98
C PHE A 171 -16.84 8.30 -12.30
N THR A 172 -16.09 7.24 -12.59
CA THR A 172 -16.21 6.47 -13.82
C THR A 172 -16.26 5.00 -13.46
N ARG A 173 -17.41 4.37 -13.70
CA ARG A 173 -17.63 2.97 -13.37
C ARG A 173 -17.34 2.08 -14.57
N VAL A 174 -16.55 1.04 -14.39
CA VAL A 174 -16.39 -0.04 -15.36
C VAL A 174 -17.65 -0.91 -15.31
N LEU A 175 -18.27 -1.15 -16.48
CA LEU A 175 -19.51 -1.91 -16.65
C LEU A 175 -19.27 -3.27 -17.28
N GLU A 176 -18.33 -3.36 -18.25
CA GLU A 176 -18.01 -4.60 -18.95
C GLU A 176 -16.50 -4.64 -19.27
N LEU A 177 -15.95 -5.84 -19.34
CA LEU A 177 -14.61 -6.13 -19.84
C LEU A 177 -14.72 -7.13 -20.97
N LYS A 178 -14.42 -6.70 -22.20
CA LYS A 178 -14.51 -7.54 -23.39
C LYS A 178 -13.13 -7.83 -23.94
N GLN A 179 -12.68 -9.07 -23.82
CA GLN A 179 -11.42 -9.48 -24.45
C GLN A 179 -11.60 -9.61 -25.96
N ARG A 180 -10.69 -9.01 -26.72
CA ARG A 180 -10.67 -9.08 -28.18
C ARG A 180 -9.87 -10.29 -28.66
N THR A 181 -10.00 -10.61 -29.93
CA THR A 181 -9.30 -11.76 -30.55
C THR A 181 -7.79 -11.60 -30.58
N ASP A 182 -7.26 -10.38 -30.51
CA ASP A 182 -5.84 -10.06 -30.42
C ASP A 182 -5.29 -10.07 -28.99
N GLY A 183 -6.14 -10.38 -27.99
CA GLY A 183 -5.78 -10.44 -26.58
C GLY A 183 -5.93 -9.11 -25.84
N SER A 184 -6.16 -8.00 -26.54
CA SER A 184 -6.46 -6.69 -25.94
C SER A 184 -7.88 -6.62 -25.38
N TRP A 185 -8.24 -5.52 -24.75
CA TRP A 185 -9.49 -5.35 -24.00
C TRP A 185 -10.25 -4.09 -24.41
N ASP A 186 -11.57 -4.19 -24.54
CA ASP A 186 -12.45 -3.05 -24.49
C ASP A 186 -13.01 -2.92 -23.08
N VAL A 187 -12.55 -1.90 -22.36
CA VAL A 187 -13.01 -1.51 -21.02
C VAL A 187 -14.19 -0.58 -21.19
N VAL A 188 -15.41 -1.11 -21.07
CA VAL A 188 -16.65 -0.34 -21.21
C VAL A 188 -16.98 0.32 -19.88
N THR A 189 -17.20 1.63 -19.90
CA THR A 189 -17.56 2.43 -18.74
C THR A 189 -18.85 3.22 -18.95
N ASP A 190 -19.39 3.80 -17.88
CA ASP A 190 -20.54 4.72 -17.95
C ASP A 190 -20.24 6.05 -18.66
N LYS A 191 -18.97 6.30 -19.05
CA LYS A 191 -18.52 7.50 -19.79
C LYS A 191 -17.93 7.19 -21.16
N GLY A 192 -18.00 5.96 -21.62
CA GLY A 192 -17.47 5.50 -22.90
C GLY A 192 -16.55 4.31 -22.77
N THR A 193 -15.90 3.92 -23.86
CA THR A 193 -15.04 2.73 -23.92
C THR A 193 -13.59 3.12 -24.07
N VAL A 194 -12.70 2.44 -23.34
CA VAL A 194 -11.25 2.53 -23.47
C VAL A 194 -10.71 1.22 -24.03
N HIS A 195 -9.97 1.30 -25.12
CA HIS A 195 -9.23 0.16 -25.65
C HIS A 195 -7.89 0.05 -24.95
N ALA A 196 -7.57 -1.12 -24.35
CA ALA A 196 -6.37 -1.35 -23.54
C ALA A 196 -5.67 -2.66 -23.92
N GLU A 197 -4.34 -2.65 -23.93
CA GLU A 197 -3.58 -3.90 -24.11
C GLU A 197 -3.62 -4.74 -22.81
N HIS A 198 -3.60 -4.07 -21.65
CA HIS A 198 -3.61 -4.71 -20.35
C HIS A 198 -4.67 -4.11 -19.43
N VAL A 199 -5.27 -4.97 -18.59
CA VAL A 199 -6.18 -4.56 -17.52
C VAL A 199 -5.69 -5.12 -16.19
N VAL A 200 -5.57 -4.26 -15.19
CA VAL A 200 -5.19 -4.64 -13.82
C VAL A 200 -6.35 -4.40 -12.88
N ASN A 201 -6.83 -5.46 -12.25
CA ASN A 201 -7.92 -5.39 -11.29
C ASN A 201 -7.38 -5.08 -9.89
N CYS A 202 -7.63 -3.85 -9.42
CA CYS A 202 -7.31 -3.34 -8.08
C CYS A 202 -8.56 -2.88 -7.33
N ALA A 203 -9.72 -3.48 -7.61
CA ALA A 203 -11.03 -3.02 -7.15
C ALA A 203 -11.35 -3.34 -5.67
N GLY A 204 -10.37 -3.81 -4.87
CA GLY A 204 -10.52 -4.05 -3.43
C GLY A 204 -11.66 -5.03 -3.13
N LEU A 205 -12.66 -4.63 -2.34
CA LEU A 205 -13.82 -5.46 -1.99
C LEU A 205 -14.67 -5.88 -3.20
N TRP A 206 -14.56 -5.15 -4.32
CA TRP A 206 -15.27 -5.43 -5.58
C TRP A 206 -14.40 -6.16 -6.60
N ALA A 207 -13.21 -6.65 -6.20
CA ALA A 207 -12.30 -7.31 -7.14
C ALA A 207 -12.91 -8.59 -7.74
N ARG A 208 -13.73 -9.31 -6.97
CA ARG A 208 -14.46 -10.49 -7.46
C ARG A 208 -15.44 -10.12 -8.57
N GLU A 209 -16.28 -9.11 -8.36
CA GLU A 209 -17.26 -8.66 -9.36
C GLU A 209 -16.56 -8.15 -10.63
N VAL A 210 -15.46 -7.41 -10.48
CA VAL A 210 -14.65 -6.97 -11.62
C VAL A 210 -13.99 -8.15 -12.33
N GLY A 211 -13.53 -9.18 -11.60
CA GLY A 211 -13.03 -10.43 -12.19
C GLY A 211 -14.10 -11.14 -13.02
N GLN A 212 -15.35 -11.20 -12.52
CA GLN A 212 -16.47 -11.80 -13.23
C GLN A 212 -16.81 -11.08 -14.55
N LEU A 213 -16.62 -9.74 -14.64
CA LEU A 213 -16.74 -9.01 -15.90
C LEU A 213 -15.77 -9.49 -16.99
N ALA A 214 -14.64 -10.08 -16.59
CA ALA A 214 -13.65 -10.67 -17.49
C ALA A 214 -13.81 -12.19 -17.64
N GLY A 215 -14.90 -12.79 -17.11
CA GLY A 215 -15.12 -14.22 -17.13
C GLY A 215 -14.27 -15.03 -16.16
N ILE A 216 -13.67 -14.37 -15.14
CA ILE A 216 -12.83 -15.01 -14.13
C ILE A 216 -13.67 -15.31 -12.88
N GLU A 217 -13.75 -16.57 -12.51
CA GLU A 217 -14.37 -17.02 -11.26
C GLU A 217 -13.30 -17.05 -10.15
N LEU A 218 -13.48 -16.22 -9.09
CA LEU A 218 -12.62 -16.08 -7.93
C LEU A 218 -13.30 -16.61 -6.65
#